data_76dcd4861608eef4d509c0f8ddd55866
#
_entry.id   76dcd4861608eef4d509c0f8ddd55866
#
_cell.length_a   1.000
_cell.length_b   1.000
_cell.length_c   1.000
_cell.angle_alpha   90.00
_cell.angle_beta   90.00
_cell.angle_gamma   90.00
#
_symmetry.space_group_name_H-M   'P 1'
#
loop_
_entity.id
_entity.type
_entity.pdbx_description
1 polymer ?
#
loop_
_entity_poly.entity_id
_entity_poly.type
_entity_poly.pdbx_seq_one_letter_code
_entity_poly.pdbx_strand_id
1 'polypeptide(L)'
;MAPASTVELSPGEPLRVAARRVIAARSEDLAAIAPGAVGSSDPEALHDVRVAVRRLTSALDVFADGLEEDARRRARRMLRRDAEPLGRARDLDVQIALVRRFLKGARTSDQAGISHVLAVLASERAEAEAEVKSAIAALADPELRAALDEVAAT
;
A
#
# COMPACT_ATOMS: atom_id res chain seq x y z
N MET A 1 -9.05 -7.61 -6.54
CA MET A 1 -8.34 -6.31 -6.78
C MET A 1 -9.37 -5.22 -7.00
N ALA A 2 -9.45 -4.24 -6.10
CA ALA A 2 -10.37 -3.12 -6.25
C ALA A 2 -10.04 -2.31 -7.51
N PRO A 3 -11.02 -1.99 -8.36
CA PRO A 3 -10.81 -1.15 -9.52
C PRO A 3 -10.41 0.27 -9.08
N ALA A 4 -9.50 0.90 -9.81
CA ALA A 4 -9.21 2.31 -9.60
C ALA A 4 -10.29 3.16 -10.26
N SER A 5 -10.66 4.26 -9.63
CA SER A 5 -11.55 5.26 -10.23
C SER A 5 -10.95 5.76 -11.55
N THR A 6 -11.75 5.82 -12.59
CA THR A 6 -11.32 6.36 -13.88
C THR A 6 -11.32 7.89 -13.80
N VAL A 7 -10.19 8.51 -14.14
CA VAL A 7 -10.07 9.95 -14.27
C VAL A 7 -9.81 10.28 -15.73
N GLU A 8 -10.79 10.87 -16.39
CA GLU A 8 -10.62 11.34 -17.75
C GLU A 8 -9.83 12.66 -17.75
N LEU A 9 -8.73 12.69 -18.50
CA LEU A 9 -7.90 13.89 -18.70
C LEU A 9 -8.11 14.39 -20.11
N SER A 10 -8.24 15.71 -20.26
CA SER A 10 -8.45 16.33 -21.56
C SER A 10 -7.13 16.85 -22.15
N PRO A 11 -6.88 16.68 -23.46
CA PRO A 11 -5.75 17.30 -24.11
C PRO A 11 -5.79 18.83 -23.92
N GLY A 12 -4.68 19.41 -23.45
CA GLY A 12 -4.57 20.85 -23.17
C GLY A 12 -5.08 21.28 -21.79
N GLU A 13 -5.60 20.39 -20.98
CA GLU A 13 -5.90 20.68 -19.56
C GLU A 13 -4.61 21.10 -18.82
N PRO A 14 -4.62 22.18 -18.02
CA PRO A 14 -3.45 22.57 -17.25
C PRO A 14 -3.00 21.45 -16.31
N LEU A 15 -1.69 21.15 -16.27
CA LEU A 15 -1.12 20.08 -15.45
C LEU A 15 -1.61 20.10 -13.99
N ARG A 16 -1.70 21.30 -13.41
CA ARG A 16 -2.20 21.48 -12.04
C ARG A 16 -3.63 21.01 -11.86
N VAL A 17 -4.52 21.24 -12.83
CA VAL A 17 -5.92 20.81 -12.77
C VAL A 17 -6.00 19.29 -12.87
N ALA A 18 -5.28 18.70 -13.82
CA ALA A 18 -5.18 17.26 -13.99
C ALA A 18 -4.62 16.58 -12.72
N ALA A 19 -3.54 17.15 -12.16
CA ALA A 19 -2.89 16.66 -10.94
C ALA A 19 -3.87 16.57 -9.77
N ARG A 20 -4.58 17.67 -9.47
CA ARG A 20 -5.56 17.73 -8.38
C ARG A 20 -6.67 16.69 -8.53
N ARG A 21 -7.24 16.55 -9.72
CA ARG A 21 -8.29 15.58 -10.01
C ARG A 21 -7.80 14.13 -9.79
N VAL A 22 -6.60 13.83 -10.26
CA VAL A 22 -6.01 12.50 -10.07
C VAL A 22 -5.71 12.23 -8.60
N ILE A 23 -5.11 13.18 -7.87
CA ILE A 23 -4.81 13.00 -6.45
C ILE A 23 -6.09 12.83 -5.64
N ALA A 24 -7.11 13.66 -5.86
CA ALA A 24 -8.41 13.52 -5.20
C ALA A 24 -9.02 12.13 -5.43
N ALA A 25 -9.07 11.66 -6.68
CA ALA A 25 -9.62 10.35 -6.99
C ALA A 25 -8.82 9.20 -6.35
N ARG A 26 -7.48 9.27 -6.34
CA ARG A 26 -6.64 8.25 -5.68
C ARG A 26 -6.76 8.28 -4.16
N SER A 27 -6.93 9.47 -3.57
CA SER A 27 -7.22 9.64 -2.14
C SER A 27 -8.57 9.01 -1.77
N GLU A 28 -9.60 9.21 -2.59
CA GLU A 28 -10.91 8.59 -2.41
C GLU A 28 -10.86 7.06 -2.56
N ASP A 29 -10.13 6.54 -3.56
CA ASP A 29 -9.92 5.10 -3.72
C ASP A 29 -9.32 4.48 -2.44
N LEU A 30 -8.31 5.11 -1.84
CA LEU A 30 -7.69 4.64 -0.59
C LEU A 30 -8.68 4.75 0.59
N ALA A 31 -9.37 5.87 0.73
CA ALA A 31 -10.33 6.10 1.81
C ALA A 31 -11.51 5.12 1.76
N ALA A 32 -11.91 4.65 0.59
CA ALA A 32 -12.99 3.69 0.43
C ALA A 32 -12.60 2.27 0.90
N ILE A 33 -11.33 1.88 0.77
CA ILE A 33 -10.90 0.50 1.04
C ILE A 33 -10.17 0.33 2.37
N ALA A 34 -9.42 1.33 2.84
CA ALA A 34 -8.60 1.21 4.05
C ALA A 34 -9.43 0.87 5.31
N PRO A 35 -10.59 1.50 5.59
CA PRO A 35 -11.39 1.17 6.77
C PRO A 35 -11.86 -0.29 6.79
N GLY A 36 -12.25 -0.85 5.65
CA GLY A 36 -12.68 -2.24 5.53
C GLY A 36 -11.56 -3.27 5.72
N ALA A 37 -10.32 -2.85 5.57
CA ALA A 37 -9.15 -3.69 5.79
C ALA A 37 -8.64 -3.68 7.24
N VAL A 38 -9.10 -2.75 8.07
CA VAL A 38 -8.71 -2.68 9.49
C VAL A 38 -9.14 -3.95 10.21
N GLY A 39 -8.17 -4.68 10.76
CA GLY A 39 -8.44 -5.94 11.46
C GLY A 39 -8.77 -7.13 10.55
N SER A 40 -8.80 -6.94 9.24
CA SER A 40 -8.97 -8.03 8.28
C SER A 40 -7.72 -8.90 8.22
N SER A 41 -7.91 -10.21 8.23
CA SER A 41 -6.87 -11.20 7.89
C SER A 41 -6.94 -11.65 6.43
N ASP A 42 -7.82 -11.03 5.64
CA ASP A 42 -7.96 -11.33 4.22
C ASP A 42 -6.76 -10.78 3.42
N PRO A 43 -5.95 -11.65 2.78
CA PRO A 43 -4.83 -11.22 1.96
C PRO A 43 -5.21 -10.32 0.78
N GLU A 44 -6.43 -10.45 0.25
CA GLU A 44 -6.92 -9.60 -0.84
C GLU A 44 -7.20 -8.17 -0.35
N ALA A 45 -7.77 -8.00 0.84
CA ALA A 45 -7.99 -6.68 1.43
C ALA A 45 -6.66 -5.92 1.63
N LEU A 46 -5.64 -6.60 2.17
CA LEU A 46 -4.29 -6.06 2.32
C LEU A 46 -3.65 -5.72 0.95
N HIS A 47 -3.83 -6.60 -0.02
CA HIS A 47 -3.33 -6.37 -1.38
C HIS A 47 -3.95 -5.10 -1.99
N ASP A 48 -5.25 -4.91 -1.85
CA ASP A 48 -5.97 -3.78 -2.40
C ASP A 48 -5.53 -2.45 -1.77
N VAL A 49 -5.36 -2.39 -0.45
CA VAL A 49 -4.78 -1.22 0.24
C VAL A 49 -3.38 -0.89 -0.30
N ARG A 50 -2.50 -1.87 -0.45
CA ARG A 50 -1.15 -1.68 -1.00
C ARG A 50 -1.17 -1.13 -2.43
N VAL A 51 -2.08 -1.65 -3.26
CA VAL A 51 -2.24 -1.19 -4.65
C VAL A 51 -2.72 0.26 -4.67
N ALA A 52 -3.67 0.63 -3.81
CA ALA A 52 -4.15 2.01 -3.71
C ALA A 52 -3.05 2.97 -3.23
N VAL A 53 -2.31 2.63 -2.19
CA VAL A 53 -1.16 3.42 -1.71
C VAL A 53 -0.12 3.59 -2.81
N ARG A 54 0.24 2.53 -3.52
CA ARG A 54 1.21 2.61 -4.61
C ARG A 54 0.73 3.53 -5.74
N ARG A 55 -0.55 3.42 -6.13
CA ARG A 55 -1.14 4.28 -7.17
C ARG A 55 -1.13 5.76 -6.75
N LEU A 56 -1.49 6.03 -5.49
CA LEU A 56 -1.49 7.39 -4.95
C LEU A 56 -0.07 7.96 -4.87
N THR A 57 0.90 7.19 -4.37
CA THR A 57 2.32 7.59 -4.34
C THR A 57 2.85 7.86 -5.73
N SER A 58 2.55 6.99 -6.71
CA SER A 58 2.95 7.20 -8.10
C SER A 58 2.31 8.46 -8.69
N ALA A 59 1.06 8.75 -8.37
CA ALA A 59 0.40 9.98 -8.82
C ALA A 59 1.07 11.23 -8.24
N LEU A 60 1.42 11.24 -6.94
CA LEU A 60 2.17 12.34 -6.31
C LEU A 60 3.55 12.57 -6.96
N ASP A 61 4.19 11.50 -7.45
CA ASP A 61 5.50 11.60 -8.11
C ASP A 61 5.35 12.04 -9.57
N VAL A 62 4.40 11.49 -10.33
CA VAL A 62 4.17 11.82 -11.75
C VAL A 62 3.70 13.28 -11.93
N PHE A 63 2.84 13.75 -11.03
CA PHE A 63 2.28 15.10 -11.09
C PHE A 63 3.03 16.12 -10.23
N ALA A 64 4.28 15.83 -9.83
CA ALA A 64 5.03 16.66 -8.89
C ALA A 64 5.09 18.14 -9.29
N ASP A 65 5.31 18.44 -10.58
CA ASP A 65 5.43 19.80 -11.10
C ASP A 65 4.09 20.57 -11.14
N GLY A 66 2.98 19.87 -10.97
CA GLY A 66 1.64 20.45 -10.93
C GLY A 66 1.07 20.63 -9.52
N LEU A 67 1.83 20.28 -8.49
CA LEU A 67 1.38 20.27 -7.09
C LEU A 67 2.26 21.20 -6.23
N GLU A 68 1.67 21.73 -5.15
CA GLU A 68 2.44 22.48 -4.16
C GLU A 68 3.45 21.54 -3.47
N GLU A 69 4.72 21.95 -3.41
CA GLU A 69 5.84 21.05 -3.06
C GLU A 69 5.79 20.59 -1.60
N ASP A 70 5.49 21.50 -0.66
CA ASP A 70 5.54 21.17 0.78
C ASP A 70 4.35 20.27 1.17
N ALA A 71 3.15 20.55 0.67
CA ALA A 71 1.98 19.70 0.86
C ALA A 71 2.21 18.31 0.27
N ARG A 72 2.71 18.24 -0.97
CA ARG A 72 3.07 16.97 -1.63
C ARG A 72 4.10 16.17 -0.84
N ARG A 73 5.18 16.80 -0.40
CA ARG A 73 6.23 16.14 0.39
C ARG A 73 5.71 15.63 1.73
N ARG A 74 4.83 16.41 2.39
CA ARG A 74 4.20 16.01 3.65
C ARG A 74 3.34 14.78 3.45
N ALA A 75 2.38 14.80 2.52
CA ALA A 75 1.51 13.68 2.23
C ALA A 75 2.30 12.42 1.83
N ARG A 76 3.33 12.57 0.99
CA ARG A 76 4.20 11.47 0.57
C ARG A 76 4.97 10.84 1.72
N ARG A 77 5.49 11.65 2.67
CA ARG A 77 6.17 11.12 3.86
C ARG A 77 5.21 10.32 4.75
N MET A 78 3.99 10.82 4.96
CA MET A 78 2.96 10.11 5.74
C MET A 78 2.61 8.77 5.08
N LEU A 79 2.27 8.77 3.79
CA LEU A 79 1.98 7.55 3.05
C LEU A 79 3.11 6.53 3.11
N ARG A 80 4.37 6.96 2.95
CA ARG A 80 5.53 6.06 3.01
C ARG A 80 5.70 5.45 4.39
N ARG A 81 5.64 6.27 5.44
CA ARG A 81 5.74 5.81 6.84
C ARG A 81 4.67 4.78 7.15
N ASP A 82 3.42 5.12 6.82
CA ASP A 82 2.27 4.33 7.21
C ASP A 82 2.11 3.04 6.37
N ALA A 83 2.65 3.02 5.14
CA ALA A 83 2.61 1.84 4.28
C ALA A 83 3.83 0.91 4.44
N GLU A 84 4.90 1.31 5.12
CA GLU A 84 6.11 0.50 5.26
C GLU A 84 5.87 -0.89 5.87
N PRO A 85 5.08 -1.04 6.96
CA PRO A 85 4.79 -2.36 7.53
C PRO A 85 4.05 -3.29 6.56
N LEU A 86 3.18 -2.74 5.70
CA LEU A 86 2.50 -3.51 4.66
C LEU A 86 3.49 -4.06 3.61
N GLY A 87 4.54 -3.30 3.32
CA GLY A 87 5.63 -3.74 2.43
C GLY A 87 6.34 -4.96 3.01
N ARG A 88 6.82 -4.85 4.23
CA ARG A 88 7.54 -5.93 4.94
C ARG A 88 6.69 -7.20 5.07
N ALA A 89 5.43 -7.08 5.48
CA ALA A 89 4.53 -8.21 5.59
C ALA A 89 4.33 -8.93 4.23
N ARG A 90 4.19 -8.17 3.14
CA ARG A 90 4.06 -8.75 1.81
C ARG A 90 5.31 -9.49 1.36
N ASP A 91 6.49 -8.98 1.66
CA ASP A 91 7.75 -9.63 1.33
C ASP A 91 7.85 -10.98 2.04
N LEU A 92 7.45 -11.06 3.32
CA LEU A 92 7.34 -12.31 4.07
C LEU A 92 6.32 -13.27 3.44
N ASP A 93 5.13 -12.79 3.06
CA ASP A 93 4.12 -13.62 2.39
C ASP A 93 4.65 -14.23 1.07
N VAL A 94 5.40 -13.44 0.29
CA VAL A 94 6.03 -13.92 -0.97
C VAL A 94 7.11 -14.95 -0.67
N GLN A 95 7.96 -14.71 0.32
CA GLN A 95 9.01 -15.65 0.74
C GLN A 95 8.41 -16.97 1.24
N ILE A 96 7.39 -16.90 2.10
CA ILE A 96 6.65 -18.07 2.59
C ILE A 96 6.07 -18.89 1.43
N ALA A 97 5.42 -18.22 0.47
CA ALA A 97 4.86 -18.89 -0.69
C ALA A 97 5.94 -19.56 -1.56
N LEU A 98 7.10 -18.90 -1.73
CA LEU A 98 8.23 -19.44 -2.48
C LEU A 98 8.80 -20.67 -1.79
N VAL A 99 9.09 -20.60 -0.47
CA VAL A 99 9.65 -21.70 0.31
C VAL A 99 8.67 -22.88 0.35
N ARG A 100 7.36 -22.65 0.52
CA ARG A 100 6.33 -23.69 0.44
C ARG A 100 6.34 -24.41 -0.90
N ARG A 101 6.48 -23.67 -2.00
CA ARG A 101 6.57 -24.27 -3.34
C ARG A 101 7.83 -25.08 -3.51
N PHE A 102 8.97 -24.59 -3.00
CA PHE A 102 10.24 -25.31 -3.02
C PHE A 102 10.21 -26.60 -2.21
N LEU A 103 9.59 -26.57 -1.02
CA LEU A 103 9.42 -27.74 -0.16
C LEU A 103 8.73 -28.92 -0.86
N LYS A 104 7.74 -28.63 -1.72
CA LYS A 104 7.00 -29.69 -2.46
C LYS A 104 7.88 -30.51 -3.39
N GLY A 105 8.98 -29.95 -3.90
CA GLY A 105 9.92 -30.63 -4.80
C GLY A 105 11.23 -31.04 -4.14
N ALA A 106 11.39 -30.78 -2.84
CA ALA A 106 12.64 -31.02 -2.13
C ALA A 106 12.87 -32.51 -1.83
N ARG A 107 14.13 -32.94 -1.82
CA ARG A 107 14.52 -34.30 -1.37
C ARG A 107 14.18 -34.46 0.10
N THR A 108 13.88 -35.69 0.51
CA THR A 108 13.54 -36.02 1.90
C THR A 108 14.61 -35.56 2.89
N SER A 109 15.90 -35.65 2.51
CA SER A 109 17.02 -35.18 3.31
C SER A 109 16.99 -33.70 3.64
N ASP A 110 16.39 -32.88 2.75
CA ASP A 110 16.43 -31.42 2.82
C ASP A 110 15.16 -30.83 3.45
N GLN A 111 14.07 -31.64 3.48
CA GLN A 111 12.76 -31.18 3.93
C GLN A 111 12.75 -30.62 5.36
N ALA A 112 13.53 -31.24 6.29
CA ALA A 112 13.59 -30.74 7.65
C ALA A 112 14.17 -29.35 7.76
N GLY A 113 15.26 -29.05 7.05
CA GLY A 113 15.87 -27.72 7.01
C GLY A 113 14.94 -26.68 6.36
N ILE A 114 14.31 -27.03 5.24
CA ILE A 114 13.38 -26.14 4.54
C ILE A 114 12.14 -25.85 5.40
N SER A 115 11.64 -26.87 6.11
CA SER A 115 10.51 -26.70 7.05
C SER A 115 10.86 -25.77 8.21
N HIS A 116 12.11 -25.84 8.70
CA HIS A 116 12.59 -24.92 9.73
C HIS A 116 12.60 -23.48 9.23
N VAL A 117 13.13 -23.21 8.04
CA VAL A 117 13.10 -21.87 7.42
C VAL A 117 11.66 -21.37 7.27
N LEU A 118 10.75 -22.24 6.82
CA LEU A 118 9.34 -21.90 6.71
C LEU A 118 8.70 -21.50 8.05
N ALA A 119 9.04 -22.22 9.12
CA ALA A 119 8.57 -21.92 10.47
C ALA A 119 9.07 -20.57 10.98
N VAL A 120 10.35 -20.23 10.73
CA VAL A 120 10.92 -18.93 11.08
C VAL A 120 10.19 -17.80 10.35
N LEU A 121 10.05 -17.89 9.02
CA LEU A 121 9.34 -16.88 8.24
C LEU A 121 7.88 -16.71 8.67
N ALA A 122 7.20 -17.80 9.03
CA ALA A 122 5.83 -17.76 9.53
C ALA A 122 5.74 -17.07 10.90
N SER A 123 6.73 -17.27 11.77
CA SER A 123 6.81 -16.55 13.06
C SER A 123 7.02 -15.07 12.86
N GLU A 124 7.98 -14.67 12.03
CA GLU A 124 8.22 -13.26 11.70
C GLU A 124 6.98 -12.59 11.09
N ARG A 125 6.25 -13.30 10.22
CA ARG A 125 5.00 -12.78 9.64
C ARG A 125 3.90 -12.60 10.69
N ALA A 126 3.81 -13.52 11.66
CA ALA A 126 2.85 -13.40 12.77
C ALA A 126 3.20 -12.23 13.70
N GLU A 127 4.48 -12.01 13.97
CA GLU A 127 4.96 -10.87 14.77
C GLU A 127 4.65 -9.53 14.10
N ALA A 128 4.75 -9.45 12.77
CA ALA A 128 4.44 -8.25 12.00
C ALA A 128 2.93 -7.91 11.96
N GLU A 129 2.03 -8.78 12.40
CA GLU A 129 0.58 -8.60 12.27
C GLU A 129 0.06 -7.37 13.01
N ALA A 130 0.59 -7.08 14.21
CA ALA A 130 0.19 -5.90 14.98
C ALA A 130 0.59 -4.59 14.29
N GLU A 131 1.78 -4.56 13.68
CA GLU A 131 2.26 -3.41 12.92
C GLU A 131 1.42 -3.19 11.65
N VAL A 132 1.03 -4.27 10.96
CA VAL A 132 0.15 -4.21 9.79
C VAL A 132 -1.20 -3.60 10.16
N LYS A 133 -1.82 -4.04 11.25
CA LYS A 133 -3.09 -3.49 11.73
C LYS A 133 -2.99 -2.00 12.06
N SER A 134 -1.93 -1.60 12.75
CA SER A 134 -1.64 -0.21 13.06
C SER A 134 -1.41 0.63 11.80
N ALA A 135 -0.69 0.09 10.82
CA ALA A 135 -0.43 0.74 9.53
C ALA A 135 -1.73 1.00 8.75
N ILE A 136 -2.63 0.02 8.68
CA ILE A 136 -3.92 0.18 8.00
C ILE A 136 -4.78 1.23 8.70
N ALA A 137 -4.79 1.23 10.04
CA ALA A 137 -5.50 2.25 10.81
C ALA A 137 -4.96 3.66 10.53
N ALA A 138 -3.63 3.82 10.45
CA ALA A 138 -3.00 5.09 10.10
C ALA A 138 -3.33 5.54 8.66
N LEU A 139 -3.43 4.61 7.71
CA LEU A 139 -3.85 4.91 6.33
C LEU A 139 -5.35 5.29 6.22
N ALA A 140 -6.16 4.92 7.20
CA ALA A 140 -7.56 5.31 7.32
C ALA A 140 -7.76 6.58 8.17
N ASP A 141 -6.68 7.15 8.74
CA ASP A 141 -6.74 8.29 9.64
C ASP A 141 -7.15 9.59 8.94
N PRO A 142 -8.04 10.40 9.52
CA PRO A 142 -8.42 11.71 9.00
C PRO A 142 -7.24 12.67 8.78
N GLU A 143 -6.14 12.54 9.51
CA GLU A 143 -4.95 13.40 9.34
C GLU A 143 -4.29 13.17 7.97
N LEU A 144 -4.13 11.91 7.56
CA LEU A 144 -3.62 11.60 6.22
C LEU A 144 -4.59 12.11 5.15
N ARG A 145 -5.89 11.92 5.36
CA ARG A 145 -6.90 12.42 4.43
C ARG A 145 -6.82 13.94 4.27
N ALA A 146 -6.72 14.69 5.37
CA ALA A 146 -6.58 16.13 5.35
C ALA A 146 -5.31 16.58 4.60
N ALA A 147 -4.18 15.90 4.80
CA ALA A 147 -2.94 16.19 4.07
C ALA A 147 -3.08 15.95 2.56
N LEU A 148 -3.83 14.93 2.14
CA LEU A 148 -4.09 14.65 0.71
C LEU A 148 -5.09 15.65 0.11
N ASP A 149 -6.10 16.05 0.88
CA ASP A 149 -7.05 17.07 0.46
C ASP A 149 -6.37 18.45 0.30
N GLU A 150 -5.39 18.78 1.16
CA GLU A 150 -4.53 19.97 1.01
C GLU A 150 -3.77 19.94 -0.34
N VAL A 151 -3.16 18.80 -0.68
CA VAL A 151 -2.48 18.63 -1.99
C VAL A 151 -3.43 18.80 -3.16
N ALA A 152 -4.67 18.33 -3.05
CA ALA A 152 -5.67 18.44 -4.10
C ALA A 152 -6.31 19.84 -4.18
N ALA A 153 -6.22 20.66 -3.13
CA ALA A 153 -6.81 22.01 -3.10
C ALA A 153 -5.85 23.10 -3.61
N THR A 154 -4.54 22.92 -3.45
CA THR A 154 -3.49 23.90 -3.80
C THR A 154 -2.94 23.68 -5.19
#